data_4d03fd267b1bccf07305d741f61791f1
#
_entry.id   4d03fd267b1bccf07305d741f61791f1
#
_cell.length_a   1.000
_cell.length_b   1.000
_cell.length_c   1.000
_cell.angle_alpha   90.00
_cell.angle_beta   90.00
_cell.angle_gamma   90.00
#
_symmetry.space_group_name_H-M   'P 1'
#
loop_
_entity.id
_entity.type
_entity.pdbx_description
1 polymer ?
#
loop_
_entity_poly.entity_id
_entity_poly.type
_entity_poly.pdbx_seq_one_letter_code
_entity_poly.pdbx_strand_id
1 'polypeptide(L)'
;MRKLKQYFVLLLLLSSSVAAADVTEQKVDSIFKATDPFKADLSTMQNVGSVMSDDGKLRIVSWNNRSENGTFEYYNYFIYKKRSKDKPTVKKFTAKNAALPKNKGKYNANNWYGCLYYKAVAVKGGYMLLGYQTYRDISRVKIIEPLNINGERFTLGDDVFEKAASGKKKESRAVFEYSNNAVMNISYEPKEKRFVFDHLSPENPNLKGMFQYYGPDFTYDALTLKKNVGPLQRI
;
A
#
# COMPACT_ATOMS: atom_id res chain seq x y z
N MET A 1 17.02 35.11 48.18
CA MET A 1 17.53 33.78 47.82
C MET A 1 16.35 32.82 47.63
N ARG A 2 16.32 32.00 46.62
CA ARG A 2 15.27 31.10 46.08
C ARG A 2 14.45 31.69 44.92
N LYS A 3 14.99 31.63 43.72
CA LYS A 3 14.24 31.47 42.45
C LYS A 3 15.24 31.19 41.33
N LEU A 4 15.83 29.97 41.32
CA LEU A 4 16.60 29.52 40.17
C LEU A 4 16.67 27.97 40.17
N LYS A 5 15.54 27.32 40.00
CA LYS A 5 15.51 25.86 39.84
C LYS A 5 14.27 25.37 39.04
N GLN A 6 13.87 26.03 37.99
CA GLN A 6 12.68 25.58 37.26
C GLN A 6 12.79 25.61 35.73
N TYR A 7 13.99 25.68 35.16
CA TYR A 7 14.16 25.75 33.70
C TYR A 7 15.04 24.63 33.12
N PHE A 8 15.16 23.46 33.78
CA PHE A 8 16.02 22.40 33.27
C PHE A 8 15.32 21.06 32.94
N VAL A 9 13.99 21.02 32.82
CA VAL A 9 13.24 19.77 32.54
C VAL A 9 12.51 19.79 31.20
N LEU A 10 12.56 20.87 30.41
CA LEU A 10 11.77 20.96 29.16
C LEU A 10 12.57 20.81 27.87
N LEU A 11 13.80 20.29 27.91
CA LEU A 11 14.64 20.13 26.68
C LEU A 11 14.96 18.69 26.32
N LEU A 12 14.26 17.70 26.85
CA LEU A 12 14.56 16.27 26.60
C LEU A 12 13.41 15.49 25.94
N LEU A 13 12.41 16.16 25.37
CA LEU A 13 11.26 15.47 24.75
C LEU A 13 11.14 15.66 23.22
N LEU A 14 12.16 16.20 22.55
CA LEU A 14 12.11 16.46 21.09
C LEU A 14 12.98 15.54 20.22
N SER A 15 13.55 14.47 20.76
CA SER A 15 14.43 13.59 19.98
C SER A 15 13.88 12.17 19.72
N SER A 16 12.57 11.93 19.93
CA SER A 16 12.05 10.54 19.96
C SER A 16 11.43 10.02 18.66
N SER A 17 11.22 10.82 17.62
CA SER A 17 10.48 10.35 16.44
C SER A 17 11.34 9.63 15.39
N VAL A 18 12.57 10.05 15.19
CA VAL A 18 13.47 9.39 14.22
C VAL A 18 13.97 8.05 14.76
N ALA A 19 14.24 7.99 16.06
CA ALA A 19 14.67 6.76 16.72
C ALA A 19 13.61 5.63 16.68
N ALA A 20 12.32 5.97 16.66
CA ALA A 20 11.24 4.96 16.65
C ALA A 20 11.11 4.22 15.31
N ALA A 21 11.41 4.88 14.19
CA ALA A 21 11.31 4.30 12.85
C ALA A 21 12.35 3.21 12.61
N ASP A 22 13.61 3.52 12.90
CA ASP A 22 14.72 2.57 12.75
C ASP A 22 14.59 1.39 13.73
N VAL A 23 14.03 1.63 14.91
CA VAL A 23 13.78 0.57 15.91
C VAL A 23 12.75 -0.44 15.41
N THR A 24 11.68 -0.02 14.70
CA THR A 24 10.67 -0.95 14.16
C THR A 24 11.27 -1.85 13.10
N GLU A 25 12.02 -1.31 12.16
CA GLU A 25 12.68 -2.07 11.10
C GLU A 25 13.67 -3.07 11.66
N GLN A 26 14.54 -2.66 12.59
CA GLN A 26 15.51 -3.54 13.25
C GLN A 26 14.84 -4.66 14.05
N LYS A 27 13.71 -4.39 14.73
CA LYS A 27 12.92 -5.40 15.43
C LYS A 27 12.34 -6.44 14.48
N VAL A 28 11.72 -6.00 13.37
CA VAL A 28 11.18 -6.92 12.36
C VAL A 28 12.29 -7.77 11.76
N ASP A 29 13.43 -7.18 11.40
CA ASP A 29 14.59 -7.91 10.87
C ASP A 29 15.11 -8.93 11.89
N SER A 30 15.17 -8.58 13.17
CA SER A 30 15.61 -9.49 14.24
C SER A 30 14.66 -10.67 14.41
N ILE A 31 13.34 -10.43 14.39
CA ILE A 31 12.32 -11.49 14.49
C ILE A 31 12.43 -12.42 13.27
N PHE A 32 12.60 -11.88 12.07
CA PHE A 32 12.71 -12.66 10.83
C PHE A 32 14.02 -13.46 10.74
N LYS A 33 15.08 -13.04 11.42
CA LYS A 33 16.32 -13.81 11.54
C LYS A 33 16.19 -14.95 12.56
N ALA A 34 15.42 -14.73 13.63
CA ALA A 34 15.25 -15.70 14.71
C ALA A 34 14.17 -16.75 14.43
N THR A 35 13.21 -16.47 13.55
CA THR A 35 12.05 -17.31 13.27
C THR A 35 11.77 -17.44 11.76
N ASP A 36 10.88 -18.36 11.36
CA ASP A 36 10.39 -18.37 9.97
C ASP A 36 9.59 -17.07 9.68
N PRO A 37 10.05 -16.18 8.78
CA PRO A 37 9.36 -14.91 8.48
C PRO A 37 7.90 -15.10 8.05
N PHE A 38 7.59 -16.26 7.47
CA PHE A 38 6.24 -16.58 7.03
C PHE A 38 5.27 -16.81 8.20
N LYS A 39 5.78 -17.26 9.36
CA LYS A 39 5.00 -17.60 10.56
C LYS A 39 5.24 -16.67 11.74
N ALA A 40 6.22 -15.76 11.61
CA ALA A 40 6.64 -14.89 12.71
C ALA A 40 5.44 -14.14 13.31
N ASP A 41 5.33 -14.15 14.63
CA ASP A 41 4.33 -13.38 15.35
C ASP A 41 4.80 -11.92 15.48
N LEU A 42 3.98 -11.00 14.96
CA LEU A 42 4.18 -9.55 14.99
C LEU A 42 3.06 -8.83 15.77
N SER A 43 2.21 -9.58 16.47
CA SER A 43 1.02 -9.02 17.14
C SER A 43 1.37 -8.01 18.25
N THR A 44 2.57 -8.12 18.82
CA THR A 44 3.08 -7.17 19.84
C THR A 44 3.62 -5.87 19.25
N MET A 45 3.77 -5.79 17.93
CA MET A 45 4.30 -4.60 17.27
C MET A 45 3.18 -3.66 16.89
N GLN A 46 3.17 -2.49 17.51
CA GLN A 46 2.22 -1.44 17.16
C GLN A 46 2.49 -0.91 15.74
N ASN A 47 1.42 -0.60 15.01
CA ASN A 47 1.45 -0.02 13.66
C ASN A 47 2.06 -0.92 12.57
N VAL A 48 2.35 -2.19 12.84
CA VAL A 48 2.80 -3.15 11.84
C VAL A 48 1.63 -4.00 11.39
N GLY A 49 1.24 -3.87 10.13
CA GLY A 49 0.20 -4.68 9.50
C GLY A 49 0.75 -5.96 8.90
N SER A 50 -0.03 -7.04 8.95
CA SER A 50 0.31 -8.31 8.31
C SER A 50 -0.90 -8.85 7.55
N VAL A 51 -0.71 -9.19 6.28
CA VAL A 51 -1.74 -9.71 5.37
C VAL A 51 -1.26 -11.02 4.76
N MET A 52 -2.14 -12.01 4.73
CA MET A 52 -1.94 -13.27 4.02
C MET A 52 -2.78 -13.29 2.75
N SER A 53 -2.21 -13.75 1.64
CA SER A 53 -2.98 -13.99 0.42
C SER A 53 -3.99 -15.13 0.63
N ASP A 54 -5.05 -15.14 -0.18
CA ASP A 54 -6.12 -16.14 -0.12
C ASP A 54 -5.64 -17.57 -0.43
N ASP A 55 -4.55 -17.72 -1.19
CA ASP A 55 -3.91 -19.03 -1.46
C ASP A 55 -2.86 -19.44 -0.38
N GLY A 56 -2.65 -18.60 0.62
CA GLY A 56 -1.74 -18.87 1.74
C GLY A 56 -0.25 -18.91 1.35
N LYS A 57 0.16 -18.37 0.20
CA LYS A 57 1.56 -18.44 -0.27
C LYS A 57 2.32 -17.12 -0.21
N LEU A 58 1.62 -16.00 -0.11
CA LEU A 58 2.21 -14.68 0.04
C LEU A 58 1.77 -14.06 1.37
N ARG A 59 2.73 -13.69 2.19
CA ARG A 59 2.53 -12.83 3.36
C ARG A 59 3.12 -11.47 3.08
N ILE A 60 2.40 -10.41 3.41
CA ILE A 60 2.88 -9.04 3.30
C ILE A 60 2.89 -8.44 4.70
N VAL A 61 4.03 -7.90 5.13
CA VAL A 61 4.17 -7.16 6.38
C VAL A 61 4.53 -5.73 6.05
N SER A 62 3.76 -4.77 6.53
CA SER A 62 3.93 -3.38 6.16
C SER A 62 3.63 -2.41 7.30
N TRP A 63 4.33 -1.28 7.30
CA TRP A 63 4.07 -0.14 8.16
C TRP A 63 4.52 1.15 7.49
N ASN A 64 4.13 2.26 8.08
CA ASN A 64 4.63 3.57 7.68
C ASN A 64 5.00 4.39 8.92
N ASN A 65 5.87 5.35 8.71
CA ASN A 65 6.24 6.35 9.69
C ASN A 65 6.08 7.74 9.08
N ARG A 66 5.71 8.70 9.89
CA ARG A 66 5.72 10.10 9.50
C ARG A 66 7.08 10.69 9.86
N SER A 67 7.78 11.24 8.87
CA SER A 67 9.06 11.93 9.07
C SER A 67 8.84 13.34 9.64
N GLU A 68 9.90 13.94 10.15
CA GLU A 68 9.86 15.29 10.75
C GLU A 68 9.42 16.38 9.76
N ASN A 69 9.72 16.22 8.48
CA ASN A 69 9.29 17.13 7.41
C ASN A 69 7.83 16.91 6.96
N GLY A 70 7.06 16.05 7.66
CA GLY A 70 5.67 15.74 7.37
C GLY A 70 5.44 14.78 6.21
N THR A 71 6.50 14.24 5.58
CA THR A 71 6.37 13.18 4.58
C THR A 71 6.19 11.82 5.24
N PHE A 72 5.75 10.83 4.47
CA PHE A 72 5.61 9.46 4.96
C PHE A 72 6.71 8.58 4.37
N GLU A 73 7.26 7.73 5.23
CA GLU A 73 8.13 6.63 4.86
C GLU A 73 7.33 5.33 4.93
N TYR A 74 7.52 4.46 3.96
CA TYR A 74 6.83 3.17 3.88
C TYR A 74 7.81 2.03 3.82
N TYR A 75 7.46 0.96 4.53
CA TYR A 75 8.24 -0.27 4.64
C TYR A 75 7.34 -1.46 4.34
N ASN A 76 7.85 -2.39 3.54
CA ASN A 76 7.12 -3.57 3.12
C ASN A 76 8.06 -4.77 3.02
N TYR A 77 7.64 -5.90 3.57
CA TYR A 77 8.25 -7.20 3.32
C TYR A 77 7.24 -8.07 2.57
N PHE A 78 7.59 -8.47 1.36
CA PHE A 78 6.93 -9.54 0.63
C PHE A 78 7.61 -10.85 0.97
N ILE A 79 6.89 -11.77 1.56
CA ILE A 79 7.38 -13.07 2.05
C ILE A 79 6.61 -14.14 1.29
N TYR A 80 7.28 -14.85 0.37
CA TYR A 80 6.64 -15.75 -0.57
C TYR A 80 7.17 -17.17 -0.47
N LYS A 81 6.27 -18.16 -0.51
CA LYS A 81 6.57 -19.59 -0.62
C LYS A 81 5.90 -20.15 -1.86
N LYS A 82 6.66 -20.71 -2.80
CA LYS A 82 6.10 -21.38 -3.97
C LYS A 82 5.32 -22.63 -3.57
N ARG A 83 5.84 -23.39 -2.59
CA ARG A 83 5.22 -24.55 -1.96
C ARG A 83 5.32 -24.43 -0.45
N SER A 84 4.37 -25.01 0.31
CA SER A 84 4.32 -24.89 1.76
C SER A 84 5.61 -25.30 2.49
N LYS A 85 6.34 -26.28 1.94
CA LYS A 85 7.60 -26.79 2.49
C LYS A 85 8.84 -26.00 2.10
N ASP A 86 8.72 -25.06 1.16
CA ASP A 86 9.87 -24.27 0.70
C ASP A 86 10.26 -23.24 1.77
N LYS A 87 11.54 -22.88 1.80
CA LYS A 87 11.98 -21.70 2.53
C LYS A 87 11.34 -20.46 1.88
N PRO A 88 10.91 -19.48 2.67
CA PRO A 88 10.34 -18.26 2.11
C PRO A 88 11.41 -17.42 1.41
N THR A 89 11.05 -16.87 0.25
CA THR A 89 11.78 -15.75 -0.33
C THR A 89 11.27 -14.48 0.30
N VAL A 90 12.14 -13.67 0.87
CA VAL A 90 11.80 -12.39 1.50
C VAL A 90 12.33 -11.26 0.64
N LYS A 91 11.47 -10.33 0.26
CA LYS A 91 11.86 -9.13 -0.48
C LYS A 91 11.39 -7.89 0.25
N LYS A 92 12.34 -7.05 0.63
CA LYS A 92 12.09 -5.78 1.31
C LYS A 92 11.96 -4.65 0.29
N PHE A 93 10.94 -3.83 0.47
CA PHE A 93 10.71 -2.60 -0.26
C PHE A 93 10.66 -1.44 0.75
N THR A 94 11.41 -0.39 0.50
CA THR A 94 11.45 0.80 1.34
C THR A 94 11.30 2.05 0.49
N ALA A 95 10.43 2.96 0.90
CA ALA A 95 10.28 4.27 0.31
C ALA A 95 10.46 5.34 1.41
N LYS A 96 11.62 5.98 1.44
CA LYS A 96 11.94 7.03 2.43
C LYS A 96 11.21 8.35 2.13
N ASN A 97 10.82 8.56 0.88
CA ASN A 97 10.01 9.68 0.44
C ASN A 97 8.86 9.13 -0.40
N ALA A 98 7.69 9.02 0.20
CA ALA A 98 6.51 8.54 -0.52
C ALA A 98 6.14 9.49 -1.66
N ALA A 99 5.80 8.92 -2.81
CA ALA A 99 5.37 9.64 -3.99
C ALA A 99 4.03 9.11 -4.48
N LEU A 100 3.25 9.92 -5.20
CA LEU A 100 2.06 9.43 -5.88
C LEU A 100 2.46 8.37 -6.93
N PRO A 101 1.83 7.18 -6.90
CA PRO A 101 2.08 6.17 -7.91
C PRO A 101 1.60 6.64 -9.28
N LYS A 102 2.39 6.39 -10.31
CA LYS A 102 1.96 6.63 -11.68
C LYS A 102 1.12 5.45 -12.16
N ASN A 103 0.06 5.71 -12.92
CA ASN A 103 -0.77 4.65 -13.50
C ASN A 103 0.02 3.72 -14.44
N LYS A 104 1.11 4.22 -15.04
CA LYS A 104 2.00 3.44 -15.91
C LYS A 104 3.35 3.18 -15.26
N GLY A 105 3.96 2.09 -15.70
CA GLY A 105 5.30 1.70 -15.31
C GLY A 105 5.34 0.64 -14.23
N LYS A 106 6.51 -0.01 -14.12
CA LYS A 106 6.77 -1.08 -13.16
C LYS A 106 7.64 -0.55 -12.03
N TYR A 107 7.36 -1.04 -10.82
CA TYR A 107 8.14 -0.76 -9.64
C TYR A 107 8.78 -2.02 -9.07
N ASN A 108 9.91 -1.84 -8.43
CA ASN A 108 10.63 -2.87 -7.67
C ASN A 108 11.17 -2.25 -6.38
N ALA A 109 12.00 -2.98 -5.65
CA ALA A 109 12.54 -2.50 -4.38
C ALA A 109 13.35 -1.18 -4.48
N ASN A 110 13.90 -0.86 -5.66
CA ASN A 110 14.78 0.32 -5.83
C ASN A 110 14.04 1.61 -6.19
N ASN A 111 12.80 1.50 -6.68
CA ASN A 111 12.04 2.65 -7.17
C ASN A 111 10.58 2.67 -6.69
N TRP A 112 10.28 1.94 -5.64
CA TRP A 112 8.93 1.85 -5.10
C TRP A 112 8.45 3.18 -4.51
N TYR A 113 7.17 3.50 -4.75
CA TYR A 113 6.55 4.77 -4.36
C TYR A 113 6.05 4.82 -2.90
N GLY A 114 5.94 3.66 -2.22
CA GLY A 114 5.48 3.54 -0.84
C GLY A 114 3.96 3.42 -0.70
N CYS A 115 3.50 2.32 -0.09
CA CYS A 115 2.10 2.16 0.29
C CYS A 115 1.94 0.99 1.30
N LEU A 116 0.82 0.95 2.04
CA LEU A 116 0.44 -0.18 2.89
C LEU A 116 -0.45 -1.12 2.08
N TYR A 117 -0.11 -2.40 1.98
CA TYR A 117 -1.00 -3.39 1.36
C TYR A 117 -1.87 -4.06 2.41
N TYR A 118 -3.19 -4.03 2.20
CA TYR A 118 -4.16 -4.57 3.15
C TYR A 118 -4.93 -5.80 2.61
N LYS A 119 -4.71 -6.17 1.35
CA LYS A 119 -5.24 -7.40 0.75
C LYS A 119 -4.36 -7.88 -0.40
N ALA A 120 -4.23 -9.20 -0.53
CA ALA A 120 -3.57 -9.86 -1.65
C ALA A 120 -4.47 -10.98 -2.15
N VAL A 121 -4.87 -10.91 -3.41
CA VAL A 121 -5.73 -11.88 -4.10
C VAL A 121 -4.88 -12.65 -5.09
N ALA A 122 -4.83 -13.97 -4.97
CA ALA A 122 -4.13 -14.83 -5.92
C ALA A 122 -4.84 -14.83 -7.27
N VAL A 123 -4.08 -14.60 -8.34
CA VAL A 123 -4.57 -14.60 -9.72
C VAL A 123 -3.65 -15.44 -10.60
N LYS A 124 -4.10 -15.76 -11.82
CA LYS A 124 -3.24 -16.48 -12.75
C LYS A 124 -1.97 -15.67 -13.06
N GLY A 125 -0.82 -16.18 -12.61
CA GLY A 125 0.50 -15.58 -12.87
C GLY A 125 1.04 -14.66 -11.78
N GLY A 126 0.32 -14.45 -10.67
CA GLY A 126 0.79 -13.60 -9.57
C GLY A 126 -0.31 -13.24 -8.58
N TYR A 127 -0.30 -12.00 -8.14
CA TYR A 127 -1.27 -11.48 -7.16
C TYR A 127 -1.82 -10.14 -7.61
N MET A 128 -3.06 -9.84 -7.23
CA MET A 128 -3.61 -8.49 -7.24
C MET A 128 -3.61 -7.96 -5.82
N LEU A 129 -2.96 -6.83 -5.63
CA LEU A 129 -2.82 -6.19 -4.32
C LEU A 129 -3.79 -5.00 -4.20
N LEU A 130 -4.37 -4.84 -3.01
CA LEU A 130 -5.06 -3.62 -2.62
C LEU A 130 -4.17 -2.83 -1.67
N GLY A 131 -3.85 -1.61 -2.06
CA GLY A 131 -2.96 -0.72 -1.33
C GLY A 131 -3.65 0.55 -0.83
N TYR A 132 -3.05 1.15 0.20
CA TYR A 132 -3.45 2.41 0.79
C TYR A 132 -2.22 3.28 1.06
N GLN A 133 -2.32 4.55 0.70
CA GLN A 133 -1.28 5.53 0.96
C GLN A 133 -1.90 6.82 1.50
N THR A 134 -1.31 7.37 2.54
CA THR A 134 -1.51 8.77 2.89
C THR A 134 -0.49 9.57 2.11
N TYR A 135 -0.95 10.48 1.26
CA TYR A 135 -0.09 11.31 0.46
C TYR A 135 -0.15 12.75 0.98
N ARG A 136 0.89 13.14 1.71
CA ARG A 136 0.90 14.39 2.46
C ARG A 136 -0.33 14.47 3.40
N ASP A 137 -0.73 15.63 3.83
CA ASP A 137 -1.89 15.80 4.70
C ASP A 137 -3.18 16.23 3.95
N ILE A 138 -3.16 16.17 2.61
CA ILE A 138 -4.24 16.73 1.78
C ILE A 138 -5.06 15.66 1.06
N SER A 139 -4.47 14.50 0.77
CA SER A 139 -5.18 13.43 0.06
C SER A 139 -4.76 12.04 0.52
N ARG A 140 -5.61 11.08 0.24
CA ARG A 140 -5.42 9.64 0.41
C ARG A 140 -5.47 8.97 -0.93
N VAL A 141 -4.81 7.82 -1.04
CA VAL A 141 -4.75 7.06 -2.28
C VAL A 141 -5.08 5.61 -2.02
N LYS A 142 -6.01 5.06 -2.79
CA LYS A 142 -6.22 3.61 -2.91
C LYS A 142 -5.62 3.13 -4.22
N ILE A 143 -5.12 1.89 -4.20
CA ILE A 143 -4.40 1.33 -5.34
C ILE A 143 -4.86 -0.10 -5.55
N ILE A 144 -5.08 -0.47 -6.80
CA ILE A 144 -5.20 -1.88 -7.23
C ILE A 144 -4.06 -2.12 -8.20
N GLU A 145 -3.16 -3.07 -7.88
CA GLU A 145 -2.02 -3.36 -8.76
C GLU A 145 -1.59 -4.82 -8.75
N PRO A 146 -1.06 -5.33 -9.87
CA PRO A 146 -0.47 -6.65 -9.92
C PRO A 146 0.87 -6.69 -9.22
N LEU A 147 1.13 -7.81 -8.53
CA LEU A 147 2.45 -8.24 -8.09
C LEU A 147 2.84 -9.51 -8.85
N ASN A 148 3.91 -9.43 -9.61
CA ASN A 148 4.52 -10.55 -10.32
C ASN A 148 5.77 -11.03 -9.55
N ILE A 149 5.87 -12.35 -9.32
CA ILE A 149 6.98 -12.97 -8.61
C ILE A 149 7.64 -14.00 -9.54
N ASN A 150 8.92 -13.77 -9.86
CA ASN A 150 9.73 -14.70 -10.65
C ASN A 150 11.07 -14.93 -9.95
N GLY A 151 11.16 -16.07 -9.21
CA GLY A 151 12.27 -16.32 -8.31
C GLY A 151 12.39 -15.22 -7.24
N GLU A 152 13.51 -14.55 -7.18
CA GLU A 152 13.76 -13.44 -6.25
C GLU A 152 13.34 -12.06 -6.78
N ARG A 153 12.81 -12.01 -8.01
CA ARG A 153 12.35 -10.77 -8.62
C ARG A 153 10.88 -10.54 -8.30
N PHE A 154 10.61 -9.50 -7.56
CA PHE A 154 9.28 -8.98 -7.23
C PHE A 154 9.05 -7.69 -8.00
N THR A 155 7.98 -7.64 -8.79
CA THR A 155 7.66 -6.49 -9.64
C THR A 155 6.21 -6.10 -9.46
N LEU A 156 5.97 -4.85 -9.13
CA LEU A 156 4.65 -4.23 -8.99
C LEU A 156 4.27 -3.53 -10.29
N GLY A 157 3.00 -3.70 -10.69
CA GLY A 157 2.47 -3.16 -11.93
C GLY A 157 2.69 -4.07 -13.13
N ASP A 158 1.66 -4.17 -13.96
CA ASP A 158 1.70 -4.81 -15.27
C ASP A 158 0.58 -4.20 -16.14
N ASP A 159 0.82 -4.03 -17.44
CA ASP A 159 -0.09 -3.32 -18.33
C ASP A 159 -1.35 -4.15 -18.65
N VAL A 160 -2.16 -4.37 -17.61
CA VAL A 160 -3.35 -5.21 -17.63
C VAL A 160 -4.66 -4.43 -17.50
N PHE A 161 -4.62 -3.18 -17.03
CA PHE A 161 -5.81 -2.34 -16.86
C PHE A 161 -6.14 -1.62 -18.17
N GLU A 162 -7.35 -1.82 -18.68
CA GLU A 162 -7.83 -1.10 -19.88
C GLU A 162 -8.45 0.22 -19.45
N LYS A 163 -8.06 1.32 -20.12
CA LYS A 163 -8.66 2.62 -19.90
C LYS A 163 -9.95 2.73 -20.72
N ALA A 164 -11.09 2.82 -20.04
CA ALA A 164 -12.43 2.82 -20.66
C ALA A 164 -12.61 3.86 -21.79
N ALA A 165 -11.97 5.01 -21.70
CA ALA A 165 -12.15 6.12 -22.66
C ALA A 165 -11.25 6.05 -23.91
N SER A 166 -10.25 5.18 -23.97
CA SER A 166 -9.25 5.21 -25.06
C SER A 166 -9.04 3.88 -25.80
N GLY A 167 -9.68 2.79 -25.36
CA GLY A 167 -9.70 1.46 -26.03
C GLY A 167 -8.36 0.78 -26.32
N LYS A 168 -7.24 1.51 -26.27
CA LYS A 168 -5.90 1.01 -26.67
C LYS A 168 -4.80 1.26 -25.64
N LYS A 169 -5.01 2.16 -24.67
CA LYS A 169 -3.97 2.46 -23.66
C LYS A 169 -4.22 1.65 -22.42
N LYS A 170 -3.28 0.76 -22.12
CA LYS A 170 -3.27 -0.01 -20.87
C LYS A 170 -2.52 0.75 -19.80
N GLU A 171 -2.96 0.57 -18.55
CA GLU A 171 -2.34 1.08 -17.35
C GLU A 171 -1.78 -0.08 -16.52
N SER A 172 -0.73 0.19 -15.76
CA SER A 172 -0.03 -0.84 -14.97
C SER A 172 -0.67 -1.03 -13.59
N ARG A 173 -1.52 -0.08 -13.16
CA ARG A 173 -2.31 -0.09 -11.94
C ARG A 173 -3.47 0.88 -12.02
N ALA A 174 -4.48 0.68 -11.17
CA ALA A 174 -5.53 1.66 -10.93
C ALA A 174 -5.20 2.46 -9.66
N VAL A 175 -5.23 3.79 -9.77
CA VAL A 175 -4.91 4.73 -8.68
C VAL A 175 -6.11 5.62 -8.47
N PHE A 176 -6.55 5.69 -7.21
CA PHE A 176 -7.70 6.46 -6.77
C PHE A 176 -7.25 7.46 -5.71
N GLU A 177 -7.03 8.70 -6.10
CA GLU A 177 -6.74 9.79 -5.17
C GLU A 177 -8.04 10.49 -4.77
N TYR A 178 -8.21 10.77 -3.47
CA TYR A 178 -9.40 11.39 -2.92
C TYR A 178 -9.07 12.19 -1.67
N SER A 179 -10.04 12.99 -1.19
CA SER A 179 -9.92 13.84 -0.02
C SER A 179 -9.53 13.05 1.23
N ASN A 180 -8.66 13.60 2.07
CA ASN A 180 -8.33 13.01 3.37
C ASN A 180 -9.53 12.98 4.34
N ASN A 181 -10.58 13.77 4.08
CA ASN A 181 -11.82 13.82 4.86
C ASN A 181 -12.85 12.79 4.38
N ALA A 182 -12.60 12.11 3.26
CA ALA A 182 -13.47 11.07 2.72
C ALA A 182 -12.95 9.67 3.05
N VAL A 183 -13.83 8.68 2.95
CA VAL A 183 -13.49 7.26 3.06
C VAL A 183 -13.93 6.58 1.78
N MET A 184 -13.01 5.98 1.05
CA MET A 184 -13.27 5.17 -0.13
C MET A 184 -13.09 3.69 0.20
N ASN A 185 -14.00 2.83 -0.25
CA ASN A 185 -13.91 1.39 -0.09
C ASN A 185 -13.55 0.71 -1.41
N ILE A 186 -12.76 -0.35 -1.30
CA ILE A 186 -12.50 -1.30 -2.38
C ILE A 186 -12.66 -2.70 -1.80
N SER A 187 -13.47 -3.53 -2.43
CA SER A 187 -13.68 -4.93 -2.07
C SER A 187 -13.40 -5.86 -3.26
N TYR A 188 -13.05 -7.11 -2.98
CA TYR A 188 -12.95 -8.15 -3.98
C TYR A 188 -14.12 -9.13 -3.82
N GLU A 189 -14.83 -9.37 -4.91
CA GLU A 189 -15.92 -10.34 -5.01
C GLU A 189 -15.42 -11.62 -5.71
N PRO A 190 -15.12 -12.69 -4.96
CA PRO A 190 -14.49 -13.89 -5.53
C PRO A 190 -15.36 -14.63 -6.56
N LYS A 191 -16.68 -14.66 -6.36
CA LYS A 191 -17.64 -15.34 -7.27
C LYS A 191 -17.63 -14.69 -8.64
N GLU A 192 -17.67 -13.35 -8.66
CA GLU A 192 -17.71 -12.53 -9.87
C GLU A 192 -16.31 -12.23 -10.43
N LYS A 193 -15.25 -12.57 -9.67
CA LYS A 193 -13.86 -12.27 -9.98
C LYS A 193 -13.65 -10.79 -10.35
N ARG A 194 -14.19 -9.89 -9.51
CA ARG A 194 -14.11 -8.44 -9.75
C ARG A 194 -13.75 -7.69 -8.47
N PHE A 195 -13.14 -6.53 -8.65
CA PHE A 195 -13.01 -5.52 -7.62
C PHE A 195 -14.15 -4.53 -7.77
N VAL A 196 -14.90 -4.29 -6.70
CA VAL A 196 -15.95 -3.27 -6.61
C VAL A 196 -15.45 -2.17 -5.70
N PHE A 197 -15.66 -0.92 -6.07
CA PHE A 197 -15.21 0.23 -5.31
C PHE A 197 -16.13 1.42 -5.50
N ASP A 198 -16.07 2.33 -4.53
CA ASP A 198 -16.84 3.57 -4.57
C ASP A 198 -16.40 4.41 -5.78
N HIS A 199 -17.37 4.92 -6.54
CA HIS A 199 -17.11 5.91 -7.56
C HIS A 199 -16.74 7.24 -6.91
N LEU A 200 -15.69 7.87 -7.42
CA LEU A 200 -15.19 9.14 -6.91
C LEU A 200 -15.63 10.30 -7.81
N SER A 201 -16.28 11.29 -7.22
CA SER A 201 -16.65 12.52 -7.90
C SER A 201 -16.17 13.76 -7.13
N PRO A 202 -15.96 14.90 -7.80
CA PRO A 202 -15.60 16.13 -7.10
C PRO A 202 -16.79 16.67 -6.30
N GLU A 203 -16.53 17.25 -5.14
CA GLU A 203 -17.56 17.95 -4.34
C GLU A 203 -18.30 19.02 -5.12
N ASN A 204 -17.63 19.61 -6.11
CA ASN A 204 -18.15 20.67 -6.95
C ASN A 204 -17.59 20.49 -8.38
N PRO A 205 -18.38 20.68 -9.44
CA PRO A 205 -17.92 20.57 -10.83
C PRO A 205 -16.68 21.42 -11.18
N ASN A 206 -16.51 22.58 -10.52
CA ASN A 206 -15.36 23.46 -10.71
C ASN A 206 -14.05 22.87 -10.17
N LEU A 207 -14.11 21.82 -9.31
CA LEU A 207 -12.97 21.12 -8.75
C LEU A 207 -12.56 19.88 -9.56
N LYS A 208 -13.07 19.76 -10.79
CA LYS A 208 -12.74 18.65 -11.69
C LYS A 208 -11.23 18.58 -11.95
N GLY A 209 -10.62 17.42 -11.62
CA GLY A 209 -9.18 17.19 -11.74
C GLY A 209 -8.37 17.55 -10.48
N MET A 210 -8.99 18.14 -9.47
CA MET A 210 -8.40 18.40 -8.15
C MET A 210 -8.78 17.26 -7.20
N PHE A 211 -8.10 16.12 -7.31
CA PHE A 211 -8.50 14.87 -6.65
C PHE A 211 -8.53 14.93 -5.12
N GLN A 212 -7.80 15.86 -4.49
CA GLN A 212 -7.89 16.11 -3.05
C GLN A 212 -9.28 16.63 -2.59
N TYR A 213 -10.18 16.93 -3.51
CA TYR A 213 -11.57 17.33 -3.25
C TYR A 213 -12.59 16.32 -3.80
N TYR A 214 -12.13 15.08 -4.07
CA TYR A 214 -13.01 14.01 -4.52
C TYR A 214 -13.44 13.15 -3.34
N GLY A 215 -14.66 12.64 -3.41
CA GLY A 215 -15.22 11.67 -2.46
C GLY A 215 -16.19 10.72 -3.14
N PRO A 216 -16.65 9.68 -2.44
CA PRO A 216 -17.70 8.79 -2.91
C PRO A 216 -19.01 9.54 -3.18
N ASP A 217 -19.67 9.22 -4.29
CA ASP A 217 -20.99 9.77 -4.67
C ASP A 217 -22.14 8.77 -4.53
N PHE A 218 -21.92 7.70 -3.74
CA PHE A 218 -22.86 6.60 -3.48
C PHE A 218 -23.17 5.72 -4.69
N THR A 219 -22.40 5.84 -5.76
CA THR A 219 -22.40 4.89 -6.87
C THR A 219 -21.12 4.05 -6.86
N TYR A 220 -21.09 2.98 -7.64
CA TYR A 220 -19.99 2.03 -7.62
C TYR A 220 -19.44 1.80 -9.01
N ASP A 221 -18.15 1.51 -9.05
CA ASP A 221 -17.46 1.04 -10.23
C ASP A 221 -16.90 -0.37 -10.00
N ALA A 222 -16.66 -1.10 -11.08
CA ALA A 222 -16.04 -2.43 -10.99
C ALA A 222 -14.93 -2.65 -12.02
N LEU A 223 -13.90 -3.41 -11.59
CA LEU A 223 -12.84 -3.96 -12.42
C LEU A 223 -12.93 -5.48 -12.42
N THR A 224 -13.29 -6.08 -13.54
CA THR A 224 -13.43 -7.54 -13.66
C THR A 224 -12.10 -8.17 -14.06
N LEU A 225 -11.70 -9.22 -13.33
CA LEU A 225 -10.55 -10.06 -13.66
C LEU A 225 -10.97 -11.10 -14.74
N LYS A 226 -10.90 -10.72 -16.00
CA LYS A 226 -10.97 -11.68 -17.12
C LYS A 226 -9.54 -12.13 -17.48
N LYS A 227 -9.33 -12.80 -18.61
CA LYS A 227 -7.97 -13.18 -19.08
C LYS A 227 -6.97 -12.02 -19.07
N ASN A 228 -7.45 -10.79 -19.17
CA ASN A 228 -6.82 -9.51 -18.82
C ASN A 228 -7.78 -8.80 -17.89
N VAL A 229 -7.31 -7.92 -17.01
CA VAL A 229 -8.19 -7.07 -16.20
C VAL A 229 -9.02 -6.23 -17.16
N GLY A 230 -10.33 -6.44 -17.17
CA GLY A 230 -11.25 -5.76 -18.07
C GLY A 230 -11.34 -4.25 -17.82
N PRO A 231 -12.00 -3.50 -18.71
CA PRO A 231 -12.21 -2.08 -18.52
C PRO A 231 -12.99 -1.76 -17.25
N LEU A 232 -12.74 -0.58 -16.70
CA LEU A 232 -13.54 0.00 -15.63
C LEU A 232 -15.00 0.08 -16.08
N GLN A 233 -15.89 -0.51 -15.34
CA GLN A 233 -17.33 -0.48 -15.60
C GLN A 233 -18.05 0.13 -14.41
N ARG A 234 -18.92 1.10 -14.67
CA ARG A 234 -19.86 1.60 -13.67
C ARG A 234 -20.98 0.57 -13.49
N ILE A 235 -21.37 0.29 -12.25
CA ILE A 235 -22.42 -0.66 -11.88
C ILE A 235 -23.48 0.00 -11.00
#